data_5b5778dc98b704c200ad5e76da53043a
#
_entry.id   5b5778dc98b704c200ad5e76da53043a
#
_cell.length_a   1.000
_cell.length_b   1.000
_cell.length_c   1.000
_cell.angle_alpha   90.00
_cell.angle_beta   90.00
_cell.angle_gamma   90.00
#
_symmetry.space_group_name_H-M   'P 1'
#
loop_
_entity.id
_entity.type
_entity.pdbx_description
1 polymer ?
#
loop_
_entity_poly.entity_id
_entity_poly.type
_entity_poly.pdbx_seq_one_letter_code
_entity_poly.pdbx_strand_id
1 'polypeptide(L)'
;TPSSSSAASDVYKRQVFGQVSKKMTQYISNKLNVDLKEAKELQTNYFHKYNTSLNGLMIHHDIPPREFLDYVHDINLDFLEKDTALRNELENINLNKFVFTNGSKEHVKNITTHLGIEDQFDGVFDIVDAEYSPKPEAKAFDLMVKKFQIDPTETLYIEDIAKNLSIGKERGAKTVWLINNEYWGKKESDKEYIDYKIENLSLFLKEIRLLKNS
;
A
#
# COMPACT_ATOMS: atom_id res chain seq x y z
N THR A 1 1.08 26.67 6.46
CA THR A 1 2.20 25.78 6.83
C THR A 1 1.64 24.38 6.94
N PRO A 2 2.18 23.36 6.19
CA PRO A 2 1.75 21.99 6.38
C PRO A 2 1.96 21.61 7.85
N SER A 3 1.00 20.91 8.44
CA SER A 3 1.13 20.47 9.83
C SER A 3 2.35 19.54 9.93
N SER A 4 3.12 19.63 11.00
CA SER A 4 4.34 18.86 11.22
C SER A 4 4.14 17.33 11.08
N SER A 5 2.92 16.83 11.23
CA SER A 5 2.57 15.43 11.11
C SER A 5 2.50 14.92 9.65
N SER A 6 2.04 15.76 8.68
CA SER A 6 2.00 15.33 7.26
C SER A 6 3.40 15.23 6.65
N ALA A 7 4.28 16.20 6.97
CA ALA A 7 5.67 16.19 6.51
C ALA A 7 6.44 14.99 7.10
N ALA A 8 6.22 14.64 8.36
CA ALA A 8 6.83 13.45 8.98
C ALA A 8 6.37 12.15 8.31
N SER A 9 5.06 12.01 8.03
CA SER A 9 4.50 10.84 7.33
C SER A 9 5.12 10.64 5.94
N ASP A 10 5.34 11.71 5.18
CA ASP A 10 5.98 11.65 3.86
C ASP A 10 7.46 11.25 3.94
N VAL A 11 8.18 11.72 4.96
CA VAL A 11 9.58 11.33 5.20
C VAL A 11 9.66 9.84 5.53
N TYR A 12 8.82 9.32 6.41
CA TYR A 12 8.80 7.90 6.77
C TYR A 12 8.45 7.00 5.59
N LYS A 13 7.44 7.37 4.79
CA LYS A 13 7.10 6.65 3.56
C LYS A 13 8.29 6.56 2.62
N ARG A 14 9.00 7.67 2.37
CA ARG A 14 10.19 7.70 1.52
C ARG A 14 11.31 6.83 2.06
N GLN A 15 11.52 6.79 3.37
CA GLN A 15 12.55 5.96 3.98
C GLN A 15 12.22 4.47 3.86
N VAL A 16 10.98 4.05 4.11
CA VAL A 16 10.54 2.66 3.94
C VAL A 16 10.67 2.24 2.48
N PHE A 17 10.04 2.98 1.55
CA PHE A 17 10.10 2.69 0.12
C PHE A 17 11.52 2.74 -0.44
N GLY A 18 12.35 3.65 0.04
CA GLY A 18 13.75 3.75 -0.35
C GLY A 18 14.55 2.49 -0.02
N GLN A 19 14.38 1.96 1.19
CA GLN A 19 15.02 0.71 1.60
C GLN A 19 14.51 -0.49 0.79
N VAL A 20 13.19 -0.65 0.68
CA VAL A 20 12.56 -1.73 -0.12
C VAL A 20 13.04 -1.67 -1.57
N SER A 21 13.03 -0.48 -2.19
CA SER A 21 13.48 -0.29 -3.56
C SER A 21 14.96 -0.64 -3.76
N LYS A 22 15.83 -0.28 -2.80
CA LYS A 22 17.24 -0.65 -2.82
C LYS A 22 17.43 -2.17 -2.70
N LYS A 23 16.70 -2.81 -1.80
CA LYS A 23 16.71 -4.28 -1.64
C LYS A 23 16.20 -4.99 -2.90
N MET A 24 15.14 -4.49 -3.55
CA MET A 24 14.66 -5.02 -4.83
C MET A 24 15.75 -4.97 -5.90
N THR A 25 16.39 -3.81 -6.08
CA THR A 25 17.49 -3.63 -7.05
C THR A 25 18.62 -4.61 -6.77
N GLN A 26 19.04 -4.76 -5.50
CA GLN A 26 20.11 -5.67 -5.11
C GLN A 26 19.73 -7.14 -5.35
N TYR A 27 18.49 -7.52 -5.03
CA TYR A 27 17.98 -8.88 -5.28
C TYR A 27 18.03 -9.21 -6.78
N ILE A 28 17.51 -8.31 -7.61
CA ILE A 28 17.47 -8.49 -9.07
C ILE A 28 18.90 -8.61 -9.63
N SER A 29 19.82 -7.71 -9.21
CA SER A 29 21.22 -7.74 -9.61
C SER A 29 21.87 -9.09 -9.29
N ASN A 30 21.69 -9.59 -8.08
CA ASN A 30 22.27 -10.85 -7.63
C ASN A 30 21.66 -12.07 -8.36
N LYS A 31 20.33 -12.11 -8.50
CA LYS A 31 19.62 -13.26 -9.09
C LYS A 31 19.79 -13.36 -10.60
N LEU A 32 19.84 -12.25 -11.29
CA LEU A 32 19.95 -12.22 -12.76
C LEU A 32 21.40 -12.00 -13.24
N ASN A 33 22.34 -11.79 -12.29
CA ASN A 33 23.75 -11.52 -12.59
C ASN A 33 23.92 -10.31 -13.55
N VAL A 34 23.20 -9.24 -13.27
CA VAL A 34 23.26 -7.95 -14.00
C VAL A 34 23.77 -6.85 -13.06
N ASP A 35 24.25 -5.75 -13.62
CA ASP A 35 24.69 -4.62 -12.78
C ASP A 35 23.50 -3.90 -12.11
N LEU A 36 23.79 -3.05 -11.11
CA LEU A 36 22.75 -2.35 -10.34
C LEU A 36 21.92 -1.39 -11.19
N LYS A 37 22.49 -0.84 -12.26
CA LYS A 37 21.76 0.07 -13.16
C LYS A 37 20.73 -0.71 -13.97
N GLU A 38 21.14 -1.80 -14.59
CA GLU A 38 20.26 -2.69 -15.34
C GLU A 38 19.18 -3.30 -14.44
N ALA A 39 19.55 -3.73 -13.22
CA ALA A 39 18.60 -4.22 -12.22
C ALA A 39 17.54 -3.18 -11.86
N LYS A 40 17.95 -1.90 -11.72
CA LYS A 40 17.03 -0.79 -11.44
C LYS A 40 16.11 -0.50 -12.62
N GLU A 41 16.60 -0.57 -13.83
CA GLU A 41 15.80 -0.41 -15.04
C GLU A 41 14.76 -1.55 -15.16
N LEU A 42 15.15 -2.79 -14.94
CA LEU A 42 14.23 -3.95 -14.89
C LEU A 42 13.16 -3.78 -13.83
N GLN A 43 13.55 -3.43 -12.58
CA GLN A 43 12.63 -3.16 -11.49
C GLN A 43 11.55 -2.14 -11.89
N THR A 44 11.98 -1.01 -12.46
CA THR A 44 11.10 0.09 -12.84
C THR A 44 10.19 -0.29 -14.00
N ASN A 45 10.73 -0.92 -15.04
CA ASN A 45 9.99 -1.36 -16.22
C ASN A 45 8.91 -2.40 -15.84
N TYR A 46 9.25 -3.36 -14.98
CA TYR A 46 8.29 -4.37 -14.54
C TYR A 46 7.20 -3.77 -13.66
N PHE A 47 7.54 -2.85 -12.75
CA PHE A 47 6.53 -2.11 -11.98
C PHE A 47 5.52 -1.41 -12.89
N HIS A 48 5.98 -0.70 -13.94
CA HIS A 48 5.09 0.02 -14.85
C HIS A 48 4.26 -0.90 -15.74
N LYS A 49 4.83 -2.02 -16.18
CA LYS A 49 4.17 -2.92 -17.14
C LYS A 49 3.26 -3.95 -16.45
N TYR A 50 3.62 -4.42 -15.26
CA TYR A 50 2.98 -5.53 -14.57
C TYR A 50 2.44 -5.16 -13.19
N ASN A 51 2.28 -3.87 -12.89
CA ASN A 51 1.78 -3.29 -11.63
C ASN A 51 2.68 -3.54 -10.40
N THR A 52 3.54 -4.55 -10.41
CA THR A 52 4.62 -4.77 -9.43
C THR A 52 5.87 -5.32 -10.12
N SER A 53 7.04 -5.02 -9.54
CA SER A 53 8.29 -5.61 -10.01
C SER A 53 8.30 -7.12 -9.84
N LEU A 54 7.71 -7.64 -8.75
CA LEU A 54 7.58 -9.07 -8.49
C LEU A 54 6.83 -9.79 -9.60
N ASN A 55 5.68 -9.27 -10.04
CA ASN A 55 4.88 -9.90 -11.08
C ASN A 55 5.68 -10.04 -12.40
N GLY A 56 6.42 -8.99 -12.78
CA GLY A 56 7.32 -9.06 -13.94
C GLY A 56 8.45 -10.09 -13.77
N LEU A 57 9.03 -10.16 -12.58
CA LEU A 57 10.10 -11.12 -12.27
C LEU A 57 9.60 -12.58 -12.30
N MET A 58 8.38 -12.84 -11.79
CA MET A 58 7.76 -14.17 -11.88
C MET A 58 7.51 -14.59 -13.32
N ILE A 59 6.98 -13.68 -14.16
CA ILE A 59 6.62 -13.96 -15.55
C ILE A 59 7.87 -14.23 -16.41
N HIS A 60 8.95 -13.50 -16.20
CA HIS A 60 10.10 -13.50 -17.11
C HIS A 60 11.33 -14.25 -16.61
N HIS A 61 11.41 -14.52 -15.31
CA HIS A 61 12.63 -15.05 -14.69
C HIS A 61 12.37 -16.18 -13.68
N ASP A 62 11.14 -16.67 -13.59
CA ASP A 62 10.75 -17.74 -12.67
C ASP A 62 11.19 -17.50 -11.21
N ILE A 63 11.21 -16.23 -10.77
CA ILE A 63 11.62 -15.86 -9.41
C ILE A 63 10.63 -16.41 -8.40
N PRO A 64 11.10 -17.13 -7.35
CA PRO A 64 10.25 -17.59 -6.27
C PRO A 64 9.71 -16.37 -5.48
N PRO A 65 8.39 -16.14 -5.50
CA PRO A 65 7.83 -14.89 -4.95
C PRO A 65 8.05 -14.74 -3.45
N ARG A 66 8.02 -15.84 -2.69
CA ARG A 66 8.22 -15.80 -1.25
C ARG A 66 9.64 -15.38 -0.89
N GLU A 67 10.64 -15.96 -1.54
CA GLU A 67 12.04 -15.59 -1.36
C GLU A 67 12.27 -14.08 -1.63
N PHE A 68 11.67 -13.58 -2.72
CA PHE A 68 11.75 -12.17 -3.06
C PHE A 68 11.12 -11.29 -1.97
N LEU A 69 9.90 -11.61 -1.53
CA LEU A 69 9.19 -10.84 -0.51
C LEU A 69 9.94 -10.81 0.83
N ASP A 70 10.44 -11.96 1.27
CA ASP A 70 11.21 -12.07 2.52
C ASP A 70 12.48 -11.21 2.44
N TYR A 71 13.18 -11.23 1.31
CA TYR A 71 14.41 -10.46 1.14
C TYR A 71 14.15 -8.94 1.09
N VAL A 72 13.15 -8.50 0.33
CA VAL A 72 12.93 -7.06 0.11
C VAL A 72 12.26 -6.36 1.30
N HIS A 73 11.57 -7.10 2.15
CA HIS A 73 10.90 -6.58 3.34
C HIS A 73 11.76 -6.69 4.62
N ASP A 74 12.94 -7.30 4.53
CA ASP A 74 13.94 -7.29 5.61
C ASP A 74 14.66 -5.91 5.64
N ILE A 75 14.00 -4.92 6.21
CA ILE A 75 14.43 -3.52 6.29
C ILE A 75 14.48 -3.04 7.74
N ASN A 76 15.27 -2.01 8.01
CA ASN A 76 15.27 -1.35 9.31
C ASN A 76 14.06 -0.44 9.44
N LEU A 77 13.32 -0.56 10.54
CA LEU A 77 12.14 0.24 10.89
C LEU A 77 12.31 1.04 12.18
N ASP A 78 13.50 1.03 12.83
CA ASP A 78 13.74 1.70 14.12
C ASP A 78 13.51 3.22 14.10
N PHE A 79 13.49 3.81 12.91
CA PHE A 79 13.17 5.23 12.72
C PHE A 79 11.67 5.53 12.76
N LEU A 80 10.81 4.52 12.72
CA LEU A 80 9.36 4.71 12.83
C LEU A 80 8.99 4.95 14.29
N GLU A 81 8.27 6.03 14.52
CA GLU A 81 7.69 6.35 15.81
C GLU A 81 6.21 5.96 15.85
N LYS A 82 5.68 5.73 17.05
CA LYS A 82 4.25 5.46 17.24
C LYS A 82 3.39 6.63 16.75
N ASP A 83 2.45 6.33 15.87
CA ASP A 83 1.46 7.32 15.40
C ASP A 83 0.23 7.32 16.32
N THR A 84 0.35 8.04 17.44
CA THR A 84 -0.73 8.13 18.43
C THR A 84 -1.97 8.83 17.89
N ALA A 85 -1.82 9.77 16.94
CA ALA A 85 -2.94 10.46 16.32
C ALA A 85 -3.75 9.51 15.44
N LEU A 86 -3.08 8.74 14.58
CA LEU A 86 -3.73 7.73 13.74
C LEU A 86 -4.36 6.63 14.60
N ARG A 87 -3.63 6.13 15.63
CA ARG A 87 -4.17 5.14 16.55
C ARG A 87 -5.47 5.59 17.18
N ASN A 88 -5.50 6.81 17.72
CA ASN A 88 -6.69 7.36 18.37
C ASN A 88 -7.91 7.42 17.42
N GLU A 89 -7.72 7.81 16.17
CA GLU A 89 -8.84 7.85 15.22
C GLU A 89 -9.28 6.45 14.77
N LEU A 90 -8.34 5.51 14.55
CA LEU A 90 -8.66 4.11 14.24
C LEU A 90 -9.42 3.43 15.37
N GLU A 91 -9.06 3.68 16.63
CA GLU A 91 -9.71 3.11 17.81
C GLU A 91 -11.13 3.64 18.01
N ASN A 92 -11.36 4.93 17.72
CA ASN A 92 -12.64 5.59 17.97
C ASN A 92 -13.61 5.55 16.77
N ILE A 93 -13.20 5.05 15.61
CA ILE A 93 -14.09 4.86 14.47
C ILE A 93 -14.71 3.47 14.50
N ASN A 94 -16.02 3.39 14.70
CA ASN A 94 -16.75 2.11 14.75
C ASN A 94 -17.03 1.60 13.34
N LEU A 95 -15.99 1.10 12.69
CA LEU A 95 -16.02 0.47 11.35
C LEU A 95 -15.06 -0.72 11.33
N ASN A 96 -15.37 -1.73 10.54
CA ASN A 96 -14.40 -2.77 10.21
C ASN A 96 -13.27 -2.17 9.37
N LYS A 97 -12.04 -2.53 9.68
CA LYS A 97 -10.81 -1.97 9.08
C LYS A 97 -9.93 -3.09 8.55
N PHE A 98 -9.64 -3.06 7.27
CA PHE A 98 -8.82 -4.08 6.62
C PHE A 98 -7.64 -3.42 5.90
N VAL A 99 -6.48 -4.09 5.93
CA VAL A 99 -5.33 -3.70 5.11
C VAL A 99 -5.32 -4.53 3.84
N PHE A 100 -5.28 -3.87 2.68
CA PHE A 100 -5.12 -4.50 1.37
C PHE A 100 -3.80 -4.04 0.73
N THR A 101 -2.85 -4.96 0.56
CA THR A 101 -1.47 -4.61 0.16
C THR A 101 -0.92 -5.50 -0.96
N ASN A 102 -0.03 -4.93 -1.80
CA ASN A 102 0.83 -5.69 -2.71
C ASN A 102 2.13 -6.20 -2.04
N GLY A 103 2.33 -5.89 -0.76
CA GLY A 103 3.39 -6.44 0.08
C GLY A 103 2.97 -7.72 0.78
N SER A 104 3.83 -8.25 1.68
CA SER A 104 3.52 -9.42 2.52
C SER A 104 2.84 -9.01 3.83
N LYS A 105 2.13 -9.96 4.46
CA LYS A 105 1.54 -9.78 5.81
C LYS A 105 2.60 -9.45 6.86
N GLU A 106 3.75 -10.09 6.78
CA GLU A 106 4.87 -9.86 7.68
C GLU A 106 5.35 -8.41 7.60
N HIS A 107 5.42 -7.85 6.39
CA HIS A 107 5.78 -6.45 6.19
C HIS A 107 4.74 -5.50 6.80
N VAL A 108 3.46 -5.76 6.58
CA VAL A 108 2.37 -4.98 7.22
C VAL A 108 2.47 -5.07 8.73
N LYS A 109 2.63 -6.28 9.28
CA LYS A 109 2.76 -6.50 10.72
C LYS A 109 3.92 -5.70 11.30
N ASN A 110 5.10 -5.78 10.69
CA ASN A 110 6.29 -5.06 11.17
C ASN A 110 6.07 -3.54 11.18
N ILE A 111 5.49 -2.97 10.12
CA ILE A 111 5.20 -1.52 10.06
C ILE A 111 4.14 -1.13 11.08
N THR A 112 3.02 -1.85 11.15
CA THR A 112 1.91 -1.50 12.04
C THR A 112 2.27 -1.67 13.52
N THR A 113 3.13 -2.64 13.86
CA THR A 113 3.68 -2.80 15.20
C THR A 113 4.54 -1.60 15.61
N HIS A 114 5.46 -1.14 14.75
CA HIS A 114 6.28 0.05 15.03
C HIS A 114 5.42 1.31 15.17
N LEU A 115 4.40 1.46 14.32
CA LEU A 115 3.46 2.57 14.42
C LEU A 115 2.50 2.46 15.61
N GLY A 116 2.44 1.31 16.29
CA GLY A 116 1.56 1.04 17.43
C GLY A 116 0.07 0.93 17.05
N ILE A 117 -0.24 0.45 15.85
CA ILE A 117 -1.61 0.33 15.31
C ILE A 117 -1.96 -1.08 14.82
N GLU A 118 -1.14 -2.09 15.11
CA GLU A 118 -1.34 -3.47 14.63
C GLU A 118 -2.70 -4.02 15.03
N ASP A 119 -3.11 -3.79 16.28
CA ASP A 119 -4.35 -4.25 16.88
C ASP A 119 -5.61 -3.49 16.40
N GLN A 120 -5.46 -2.51 15.52
CA GLN A 120 -6.57 -1.70 15.02
C GLN A 120 -7.22 -2.24 13.73
N PHE A 121 -6.71 -3.33 13.18
CA PHE A 121 -7.21 -3.90 11.94
C PHE A 121 -7.84 -5.27 12.16
N ASP A 122 -9.01 -5.49 11.55
CA ASP A 122 -9.77 -6.74 11.59
C ASP A 122 -9.17 -7.81 10.66
N GLY A 123 -8.29 -7.42 9.75
CA GLY A 123 -7.59 -8.36 8.89
C GLY A 123 -6.64 -7.70 7.88
N VAL A 124 -5.76 -8.55 7.35
CA VAL A 124 -4.80 -8.19 6.31
C VAL A 124 -4.99 -9.11 5.11
N PHE A 125 -5.14 -8.51 3.93
CA PHE A 125 -5.13 -9.19 2.64
C PHE A 125 -3.87 -8.77 1.88
N ASP A 126 -2.99 -9.72 1.65
CA ASP A 126 -1.70 -9.48 1.04
C ASP A 126 -1.58 -10.05 -0.37
N ILE A 127 -0.42 -9.88 -1.00
CA ILE A 127 -0.16 -10.37 -2.36
C ILE A 127 -0.23 -11.90 -2.47
N VAL A 128 0.02 -12.63 -1.38
CA VAL A 128 -0.10 -14.10 -1.33
C VAL A 128 -1.57 -14.51 -1.33
N ASP A 129 -2.40 -13.85 -0.50
CA ASP A 129 -3.86 -14.04 -0.52
C ASP A 129 -4.47 -13.72 -1.90
N ALA A 130 -3.88 -12.74 -2.61
CA ALA A 130 -4.27 -12.36 -3.97
C ALA A 130 -3.76 -13.34 -5.04
N GLU A 131 -3.14 -14.46 -4.65
CA GLU A 131 -2.50 -15.41 -5.58
C GLU A 131 -1.52 -14.70 -6.52
N TYR A 132 -0.77 -13.74 -5.98
CA TYR A 132 0.20 -12.87 -6.66
C TYR A 132 -0.39 -11.98 -7.78
N SER A 133 -1.71 -11.83 -7.84
CA SER A 133 -2.36 -10.84 -8.69
C SER A 133 -2.28 -9.46 -8.01
N PRO A 134 -1.54 -8.47 -8.55
CA PRO A 134 -1.33 -7.20 -7.86
C PRO A 134 -2.50 -6.24 -8.07
N LYS A 135 -2.69 -5.28 -7.14
CA LYS A 135 -3.53 -4.11 -7.40
C LYS A 135 -3.02 -3.36 -8.65
N PRO A 136 -3.90 -2.83 -9.52
CA PRO A 136 -5.36 -2.77 -9.45
C PRO A 136 -6.09 -3.93 -10.18
N GLU A 137 -5.51 -5.12 -10.28
CA GLU A 137 -6.18 -6.22 -10.98
C GLU A 137 -7.48 -6.63 -10.28
N ALA A 138 -8.55 -6.85 -11.08
CA ALA A 138 -9.87 -7.20 -10.58
C ALA A 138 -9.84 -8.46 -9.69
N LYS A 139 -9.05 -9.47 -10.07
CA LYS A 139 -8.89 -10.71 -9.30
C LYS A 139 -8.48 -10.44 -7.85
N ALA A 140 -7.50 -9.56 -7.62
CA ALA A 140 -7.03 -9.23 -6.27
C ALA A 140 -8.14 -8.60 -5.42
N PHE A 141 -8.86 -7.64 -5.98
CA PHE A 141 -9.95 -6.96 -5.29
C PHE A 141 -11.10 -7.91 -4.99
N ASP A 142 -11.54 -8.70 -5.98
CA ASP A 142 -12.66 -9.64 -5.84
C ASP A 142 -12.35 -10.75 -4.81
N LEU A 143 -11.11 -11.25 -4.75
CA LEU A 143 -10.66 -12.19 -3.72
C LEU A 143 -10.69 -11.56 -2.31
N MET A 144 -10.26 -10.30 -2.17
CA MET A 144 -10.30 -9.56 -0.91
C MET A 144 -11.74 -9.36 -0.43
N VAL A 145 -12.63 -8.91 -1.31
CA VAL A 145 -14.07 -8.75 -1.04
C VAL A 145 -14.69 -10.06 -0.57
N LYS A 146 -14.40 -11.16 -1.27
CA LYS A 146 -14.89 -12.50 -0.92
C LYS A 146 -14.37 -12.97 0.45
N LYS A 147 -13.07 -12.77 0.72
CA LYS A 147 -12.43 -13.23 1.97
C LYS A 147 -13.01 -12.56 3.18
N PHE A 148 -13.24 -11.25 3.12
CA PHE A 148 -13.75 -10.48 4.26
C PHE A 148 -15.26 -10.25 4.23
N GLN A 149 -15.97 -10.79 3.23
CA GLN A 149 -17.42 -10.63 3.04
C GLN A 149 -17.83 -9.14 3.02
N ILE A 150 -17.07 -8.33 2.33
CA ILE A 150 -17.25 -6.88 2.22
C ILE A 150 -18.27 -6.58 1.12
N ASP A 151 -19.19 -5.62 1.36
CA ASP A 151 -19.95 -4.97 0.31
C ASP A 151 -19.15 -3.77 -0.22
N PRO A 152 -18.67 -3.80 -1.47
CA PRO A 152 -17.91 -2.68 -2.01
C PRO A 152 -18.70 -1.35 -2.01
N THR A 153 -20.04 -1.39 -2.18
CA THR A 153 -20.87 -0.17 -2.23
C THR A 153 -20.98 0.55 -0.88
N GLU A 154 -20.71 -0.16 0.21
CA GLU A 154 -20.65 0.38 1.58
C GLU A 154 -19.20 0.61 2.06
N THR A 155 -18.22 0.50 1.15
CA THR A 155 -16.81 0.53 1.48
C THR A 155 -16.15 1.84 1.10
N LEU A 156 -15.29 2.33 1.98
CA LEU A 156 -14.34 3.40 1.71
C LEU A 156 -12.98 2.78 1.40
N TYR A 157 -12.50 2.94 0.17
CA TYR A 157 -11.23 2.40 -0.29
C TYR A 157 -10.19 3.52 -0.36
N ILE A 158 -9.20 3.48 0.54
CA ILE A 158 -8.15 4.49 0.70
C ILE A 158 -6.83 3.92 0.19
N GLU A 159 -6.14 4.68 -0.67
CA GLU A 159 -4.91 4.23 -1.34
C GLU A 159 -4.00 5.41 -1.65
N ASP A 160 -2.68 5.22 -1.64
CA ASP A 160 -1.70 6.25 -1.98
C ASP A 160 -1.16 6.15 -3.42
N ILE A 161 -1.40 5.05 -4.11
CA ILE A 161 -1.18 4.91 -5.55
C ILE A 161 -2.52 5.14 -6.27
N ALA A 162 -2.69 6.31 -6.87
CA ALA A 162 -3.96 6.74 -7.46
C ALA A 162 -4.57 5.69 -8.42
N LYS A 163 -3.74 5.08 -9.27
CA LYS A 163 -4.17 4.03 -10.21
C LYS A 163 -4.86 2.84 -9.52
N ASN A 164 -4.44 2.48 -8.30
CA ASN A 164 -4.99 1.33 -7.59
C ASN A 164 -6.45 1.52 -7.16
N LEU A 165 -6.94 2.77 -7.15
CA LEU A 165 -8.33 3.09 -6.81
C LEU A 165 -9.33 2.70 -7.90
N SER A 166 -8.87 2.52 -9.15
CA SER A 166 -9.74 2.28 -10.32
C SER A 166 -10.66 1.08 -10.13
N ILE A 167 -10.14 -0.04 -9.64
CA ILE A 167 -10.94 -1.26 -9.43
C ILE A 167 -11.96 -1.10 -8.30
N GLY A 168 -11.62 -0.42 -7.21
CA GLY A 168 -12.56 -0.13 -6.14
C GLY A 168 -13.75 0.69 -6.64
N LYS A 169 -13.49 1.72 -7.45
CA LYS A 169 -14.52 2.53 -8.08
C LYS A 169 -15.41 1.71 -9.02
N GLU A 170 -14.81 0.87 -9.85
CA GLU A 170 -15.54 -0.03 -10.76
C GLU A 170 -16.48 -0.98 -10.00
N ARG A 171 -16.09 -1.41 -8.82
CA ARG A 171 -16.91 -2.26 -7.94
C ARG A 171 -17.87 -1.50 -7.03
N GLY A 172 -17.94 -0.17 -7.13
CA GLY A 172 -18.90 0.68 -6.42
C GLY A 172 -18.39 1.27 -5.10
N ALA A 173 -17.15 1.04 -4.72
CA ALA A 173 -16.57 1.63 -3.52
C ALA A 173 -16.41 3.15 -3.66
N LYS A 174 -16.48 3.85 -2.53
CA LYS A 174 -16.02 5.24 -2.44
C LYS A 174 -14.51 5.26 -2.33
N THR A 175 -13.87 6.03 -3.21
CA THR A 175 -12.42 6.02 -3.37
C THR A 175 -11.78 7.28 -2.82
N VAL A 176 -10.70 7.10 -2.08
CA VAL A 176 -9.94 8.20 -1.45
C VAL A 176 -8.47 8.05 -1.80
N TRP A 177 -7.92 9.03 -2.49
CA TRP A 177 -6.50 9.09 -2.73
C TRP A 177 -5.81 9.86 -1.60
N LEU A 178 -4.98 9.16 -0.82
CA LEU A 178 -4.02 9.77 0.09
C LEU A 178 -2.86 10.32 -0.75
N ILE A 179 -2.80 11.62 -0.90
CA ILE A 179 -1.89 12.31 -1.81
C ILE A 179 -0.45 11.84 -1.57
N ASN A 180 0.14 11.31 -2.64
CA ASN A 180 1.51 10.85 -2.69
C ASN A 180 2.23 11.64 -3.81
N ASN A 181 3.22 12.44 -3.43
CA ASN A 181 3.94 13.34 -4.35
C ASN A 181 4.98 12.60 -5.20
N GLU A 182 5.23 11.32 -4.95
CA GLU A 182 6.09 10.50 -5.79
C GLU A 182 5.46 10.27 -7.18
N TYR A 183 6.28 10.26 -8.22
CA TYR A 183 5.79 10.12 -9.60
C TYR A 183 4.89 8.90 -9.81
N TRP A 184 5.26 7.76 -9.21
CA TRP A 184 4.49 6.52 -9.30
C TRP A 184 3.18 6.55 -8.51
N GLY A 185 3.10 7.32 -7.42
CA GLY A 185 1.88 7.46 -6.61
C GLY A 185 0.83 8.34 -7.25
N LYS A 186 1.25 9.43 -7.91
CA LYS A 186 0.34 10.40 -8.51
C LYS A 186 -0.07 10.13 -9.96
N LYS A 187 0.48 9.07 -10.59
CA LYS A 187 0.07 8.69 -11.92
C LYS A 187 -1.44 8.39 -11.94
N GLU A 188 -2.17 9.04 -12.86
CA GLU A 188 -3.63 8.95 -12.97
C GLU A 188 -4.42 9.61 -11.81
N SER A 189 -3.81 10.51 -11.04
CA SER A 189 -4.48 11.21 -9.94
C SER A 189 -5.51 12.26 -10.36
N ASP A 190 -5.67 12.50 -11.66
CA ASP A 190 -6.66 13.36 -12.28
C ASP A 190 -7.92 12.61 -12.76
N LYS A 191 -7.96 11.29 -12.61
CA LYS A 191 -9.04 10.45 -13.13
C LYS A 191 -10.31 10.51 -12.29
N GLU A 192 -11.45 10.36 -12.96
CA GLU A 192 -12.81 10.44 -12.37
C GLU A 192 -13.12 9.31 -11.38
N TYR A 193 -12.31 8.24 -11.36
CA TYR A 193 -12.48 7.17 -10.37
C TYR A 193 -11.99 7.54 -8.97
N ILE A 194 -11.49 8.77 -8.73
CA ILE A 194 -11.10 9.28 -7.43
C ILE A 194 -12.19 10.20 -6.90
N ASP A 195 -12.91 9.76 -5.85
CA ASP A 195 -13.98 10.56 -5.26
C ASP A 195 -13.44 11.67 -4.35
N TYR A 196 -12.38 11.37 -3.57
CA TYR A 196 -11.79 12.30 -2.61
C TYR A 196 -10.27 12.29 -2.69
N LYS A 197 -9.66 13.43 -2.36
CA LYS A 197 -8.20 13.59 -2.24
C LYS A 197 -7.88 14.15 -0.87
N ILE A 198 -6.99 13.49 -0.14
CA ILE A 198 -6.63 13.86 1.22
C ILE A 198 -5.10 13.92 1.39
N GLU A 199 -4.62 14.78 2.27
CA GLU A 199 -3.20 14.89 2.60
C GLU A 199 -2.84 14.19 3.91
N ASN A 200 -3.82 13.98 4.80
CA ASN A 200 -3.61 13.40 6.11
C ASN A 200 -4.74 12.43 6.49
N LEU A 201 -4.37 11.16 6.70
CA LEU A 201 -5.33 10.11 7.01
C LEU A 201 -6.00 10.31 8.37
N SER A 202 -5.25 10.70 9.41
CA SER A 202 -5.79 10.88 10.76
C SER A 202 -6.82 12.00 10.81
N LEU A 203 -6.56 13.12 10.12
CA LEU A 203 -7.52 14.24 10.04
C LEU A 203 -8.79 13.82 9.30
N PHE A 204 -8.66 13.09 8.19
CA PHE A 204 -9.79 12.59 7.43
C PHE A 204 -10.65 11.62 8.23
N LEU A 205 -10.05 10.67 8.94
CA LEU A 205 -10.77 9.74 9.81
C LEU A 205 -11.50 10.45 10.93
N LYS A 206 -10.89 11.50 11.51
CA LYS A 206 -11.53 12.38 12.51
C LYS A 206 -12.79 13.05 11.96
N GLU A 207 -12.73 13.59 10.75
CA GLU A 207 -13.89 14.22 10.08
C GLU A 207 -15.03 13.21 9.88
N ILE A 208 -14.72 12.01 9.36
CA ILE A 208 -15.72 10.95 9.19
C ILE A 208 -16.37 10.57 10.52
N ARG A 209 -15.58 10.40 11.58
CA ARG A 209 -16.07 10.06 12.92
C ARG A 209 -17.02 11.13 13.46
N LEU A 210 -16.71 12.39 13.28
CA LEU A 210 -17.55 13.51 13.72
C LEU A 210 -18.87 13.57 12.95
N LEU A 211 -18.86 13.32 11.64
CA LEU A 211 -20.06 13.27 10.81
C LEU A 211 -21.01 12.11 11.17
N LYS A 212 -20.48 10.98 11.62
CA LYS A 212 -21.31 9.84 12.07
C LYS A 212 -21.98 10.06 13.44
N ASN A 213 -21.43 10.95 14.26
CA ASN A 213 -21.93 11.22 15.61
C ASN A 213 -22.84 12.46 15.67
N SER A 214 -23.06 13.14 14.55
CA SER A 214 -24.00 14.27 14.37
C SER A 214 -25.32 13.81 13.75
#